data_34241d5723c786d58aa20998ff1b7422
#
_entry.id   34241d5723c786d58aa20998ff1b7422
#
_cell.length_a   1.000
_cell.length_b   1.000
_cell.length_c   1.000
_cell.angle_alpha   90.00
_cell.angle_beta   90.00
_cell.angle_gamma   90.00
#
_symmetry.space_group_name_H-M   'P 1'
#
loop_
_entity.id
_entity.type
_entity.pdbx_description
1 polymer ?
#
loop_
_entity_poly.entity_id
_entity_poly.type
_entity_poly.pdbx_seq_one_letter_code
_entity_poly.pdbx_strand_id
1 'polypeptide(L)'
;VATQDWDAVLYGTPFLVRNLMNHGSKSYGKVVSAEKIMLEDVLKENQITKQQLVDLAIMIGTDFHPGIKGIGPKTGMKLIKEFNTIEAICAAKDKEVPQRLDEIREIFHNHPVNQVSDEDLQPGVIDVAGLNKFLMEEKQFSQKRMDNAFDKLKAGGLIREGGQTSLFSF
;
A
#
# COMPACT_ATOMS: atom_id res chain seq x y z
N VAL A 1 -3.33 -7.32 -0.34
CA VAL A 1 -2.56 -6.24 -0.97
C VAL A 1 -1.07 -6.54 -0.82
N ALA A 2 -0.25 -6.28 -1.85
CA ALA A 2 1.20 -6.39 -1.81
C ALA A 2 1.80 -4.97 -1.91
N THR A 3 2.36 -4.46 -0.82
CA THR A 3 2.97 -3.13 -0.75
C THR A 3 3.94 -3.06 0.43
N GLN A 4 4.82 -2.05 0.45
CA GLN A 4 5.65 -1.73 1.62
C GLN A 4 4.93 -0.80 2.61
N ASP A 5 3.83 -0.20 2.16
CA ASP A 5 3.05 0.75 2.92
C ASP A 5 2.18 0.06 3.99
N TRP A 6 2.38 0.45 5.23
CA TRP A 6 1.61 -0.04 6.37
C TRP A 6 0.18 0.50 6.43
N ASP A 7 -0.11 1.62 5.77
CA ASP A 7 -1.43 2.22 5.79
C ASP A 7 -2.50 1.32 5.15
N ALA A 8 -2.08 0.38 4.29
CA ALA A 8 -2.97 -0.66 3.78
C ALA A 8 -3.71 -1.43 4.89
N VAL A 9 -3.10 -1.59 6.07
CA VAL A 9 -3.71 -2.25 7.23
C VAL A 9 -4.78 -1.36 7.85
N LEU A 10 -4.56 -0.05 7.90
CA LEU A 10 -5.52 0.94 8.39
C LEU A 10 -6.78 0.99 7.52
N TYR A 11 -6.62 0.88 6.20
CA TYR A 11 -7.73 0.76 5.24
C TYR A 11 -8.47 -0.58 5.33
N GLY A 12 -7.98 -1.53 6.13
CA GLY A 12 -8.67 -2.78 6.43
C GLY A 12 -8.43 -3.89 5.43
N THR A 13 -7.28 -3.89 4.73
CA THR A 13 -6.90 -5.06 3.93
C THR A 13 -6.88 -6.32 4.80
N PRO A 14 -7.50 -7.43 4.40
CA PRO A 14 -7.47 -8.66 5.19
C PRO A 14 -6.07 -9.17 5.43
N PHE A 15 -5.18 -8.98 4.47
CA PHE A 15 -3.76 -9.28 4.62
C PHE A 15 -2.88 -8.34 3.79
N LEU A 16 -1.71 -8.05 4.32
CA LEU A 16 -0.64 -7.29 3.70
C LEU A 16 0.54 -8.20 3.40
N VAL A 17 1.01 -8.22 2.15
CA VAL A 17 2.26 -8.89 1.77
C VAL A 17 3.35 -7.84 1.59
N ARG A 18 4.42 -7.97 2.37
CA ARG A 18 5.57 -7.07 2.31
C ARG A 18 6.79 -7.78 1.74
N ASN A 19 7.73 -7.02 1.24
CA ASN A 19 9.02 -7.49 0.72
C ASN A 19 8.93 -8.48 -0.46
N LEU A 20 7.80 -8.56 -1.14
CA LEU A 20 7.60 -9.50 -2.26
C LEU A 20 8.65 -9.31 -3.35
N MET A 21 8.90 -8.07 -3.76
CA MET A 21 9.89 -7.74 -4.81
C MET A 21 11.34 -7.78 -4.33
N ASN A 22 11.55 -7.77 -3.02
CA ASN A 22 12.88 -7.76 -2.40
C ASN A 22 13.25 -9.10 -1.76
N HIS A 23 12.41 -10.12 -1.94
CA HIS A 23 12.66 -11.45 -1.38
C HIS A 23 14.01 -11.99 -1.84
N GLY A 24 14.80 -12.49 -0.89
CA GLY A 24 16.15 -13.01 -1.15
C GLY A 24 17.23 -11.92 -1.27
N SER A 25 16.89 -10.64 -1.31
CA SER A 25 17.88 -9.55 -1.26
C SER A 25 18.53 -9.46 0.14
N LYS A 26 19.72 -8.84 0.20
CA LYS A 26 20.39 -8.60 1.50
C LYS A 26 20.20 -7.14 1.89
N SER A 27 19.72 -6.91 3.12
CA SER A 27 19.66 -5.59 3.73
C SER A 27 20.25 -5.65 5.13
N TYR A 28 21.21 -4.78 5.42
CA TYR A 28 21.94 -4.76 6.71
C TYR A 28 22.47 -6.14 7.13
N GLY A 29 22.99 -6.91 6.16
CA GLY A 29 23.55 -8.26 6.41
C GLY A 29 22.53 -9.37 6.65
N LYS A 30 21.22 -9.08 6.61
CA LYS A 30 20.14 -10.06 6.74
C LYS A 30 19.46 -10.31 5.39
N VAL A 31 19.06 -11.56 5.15
CA VAL A 31 18.24 -11.89 3.99
C VAL A 31 16.83 -11.38 4.23
N VAL A 32 16.32 -10.60 3.28
CA VAL A 32 14.93 -10.12 3.31
C VAL A 32 14.01 -11.23 2.87
N SER A 33 13.01 -11.54 3.67
CA SER A 33 11.97 -12.51 3.33
C SER A 33 10.65 -11.80 3.04
N ALA A 34 9.87 -12.35 2.12
CA ALA A 34 8.48 -11.93 1.96
C ALA A 34 7.70 -12.28 3.23
N GLU A 35 6.87 -11.36 3.68
CA GLU A 35 6.08 -11.48 4.91
C GLU A 35 4.60 -11.32 4.57
N LYS A 36 3.76 -12.19 5.12
CA LYS A 36 2.30 -12.06 5.08
C LYS A 36 1.80 -11.71 6.47
N ILE A 37 1.15 -10.56 6.58
CA ILE A 37 0.62 -10.02 7.83
C ILE A 37 -0.90 -10.03 7.72
N MET A 38 -1.57 -10.73 8.63
CA MET A 38 -3.03 -10.79 8.69
C MET A 38 -3.54 -9.68 9.62
N LEU A 39 -4.50 -8.89 9.16
CA LEU A 39 -5.11 -7.84 9.99
C LEU A 39 -5.71 -8.42 11.27
N GLU A 40 -6.38 -9.56 11.15
CA GLU A 40 -7.00 -10.23 12.30
C GLU A 40 -5.97 -10.58 13.39
N ASP A 41 -4.81 -11.11 12.99
CA ASP A 41 -3.74 -11.44 13.92
C ASP A 41 -3.20 -10.18 14.62
N VAL A 42 -2.99 -9.09 13.85
CA VAL A 42 -2.55 -7.81 14.41
C VAL A 42 -3.53 -7.30 15.47
N LEU A 43 -4.82 -7.33 15.19
CA LEU A 43 -5.85 -6.87 16.13
C LEU A 43 -5.91 -7.77 17.37
N LYS A 44 -5.88 -9.09 17.18
CA LYS A 44 -5.96 -10.08 18.24
C LYS A 44 -4.72 -10.04 19.17
N GLU A 45 -3.53 -10.06 18.60
CA GLU A 45 -2.28 -10.01 19.38
C GLU A 45 -2.15 -8.73 20.18
N ASN A 46 -2.58 -7.61 19.61
CA ASN A 46 -2.57 -6.33 20.30
C ASN A 46 -3.80 -6.08 21.17
N GLN A 47 -4.82 -6.95 21.13
CA GLN A 47 -6.07 -6.82 21.89
C GLN A 47 -6.76 -5.45 21.66
N ILE A 48 -6.83 -5.03 20.40
CA ILE A 48 -7.48 -3.79 19.98
C ILE A 48 -8.45 -4.06 18.83
N THR A 49 -9.41 -3.17 18.67
CA THR A 49 -10.32 -3.17 17.51
C THR A 49 -9.72 -2.45 16.31
N LYS A 50 -10.29 -2.61 15.11
CA LYS A 50 -9.91 -1.84 13.92
C LYS A 50 -10.07 -0.33 14.17
N GLN A 51 -11.15 0.10 14.83
CA GLN A 51 -11.36 1.50 15.21
C GLN A 51 -10.20 2.02 16.08
N GLN A 52 -9.83 1.26 17.09
CA GLN A 52 -8.71 1.63 17.98
C GLN A 52 -7.37 1.65 17.25
N LEU A 53 -7.17 0.79 16.24
CA LEU A 53 -5.97 0.81 15.40
C LEU A 53 -5.90 2.10 14.57
N VAL A 54 -7.01 2.54 13.99
CA VAL A 54 -7.11 3.81 13.25
C VAL A 54 -6.88 4.99 14.20
N ASP A 55 -7.53 5.01 15.36
CA ASP A 55 -7.35 6.04 16.37
C ASP A 55 -5.88 6.11 16.86
N LEU A 56 -5.25 4.96 17.06
CA LEU A 56 -3.84 4.89 17.42
C LEU A 56 -2.95 5.51 16.32
N ALA A 57 -3.21 5.20 15.06
CA ALA A 57 -2.47 5.77 13.94
C ALA A 57 -2.64 7.29 13.85
N ILE A 58 -3.86 7.80 14.02
CA ILE A 58 -4.14 9.24 14.02
C ILE A 58 -3.38 9.95 15.17
N MET A 59 -3.32 9.33 16.34
CA MET A 59 -2.57 9.91 17.49
C MET A 59 -1.06 9.94 17.25
N ILE A 60 -0.51 8.95 16.56
CA ILE A 60 0.93 8.89 16.25
C ILE A 60 1.29 9.83 15.11
N GLY A 61 0.43 9.91 14.10
CA GLY A 61 0.54 10.68 12.87
C GLY A 61 0.26 9.86 11.64
N THR A 62 -0.47 10.44 10.70
CA THR A 62 -0.81 9.90 9.38
C THR A 62 -0.64 11.02 8.34
N ASP A 63 -0.82 10.72 7.07
CA ASP A 63 -0.82 11.74 6.01
C ASP A 63 -1.90 12.83 6.19
N PHE A 64 -2.93 12.53 6.97
CA PHE A 64 -4.07 13.42 7.21
C PHE A 64 -3.98 14.23 8.52
N HIS A 65 -3.09 13.81 9.45
CA HIS A 65 -2.92 14.48 10.74
C HIS A 65 -1.50 14.26 11.29
N PRO A 66 -0.82 15.31 11.79
CA PRO A 66 0.58 15.21 12.25
C PRO A 66 0.77 14.42 13.56
N GLY A 67 -0.31 13.92 14.14
CA GLY A 67 -0.30 13.25 15.45
C GLY A 67 -0.51 14.22 16.63
N ILE A 68 -0.61 13.63 17.81
CA ILE A 68 -0.76 14.39 19.07
C ILE A 68 0.62 14.51 19.73
N LYS A 69 1.07 15.72 19.96
CA LYS A 69 2.40 15.99 20.55
C LYS A 69 2.60 15.22 21.86
N GLY A 70 3.66 14.42 21.91
CA GLY A 70 4.03 13.61 23.07
C GLY A 70 3.36 12.24 23.14
N ILE A 71 2.58 11.84 22.12
CA ILE A 71 2.01 10.50 21.99
C ILE A 71 2.70 9.78 20.83
N GLY A 72 3.62 8.88 21.17
CA GLY A 72 4.24 7.97 20.20
C GLY A 72 3.64 6.57 20.29
N PRO A 73 4.12 5.60 19.48
CA PRO A 73 3.52 4.27 19.36
C PRO A 73 3.31 3.53 20.70
N LYS A 74 4.31 3.50 21.56
CA LYS A 74 4.21 2.80 22.85
C LYS A 74 3.22 3.47 23.80
N THR A 75 3.28 4.78 23.87
CA THR A 75 2.36 5.57 24.73
C THR A 75 0.95 5.50 24.18
N GLY A 76 0.77 5.67 22.86
CA GLY A 76 -0.52 5.58 22.19
C GLY A 76 -1.19 4.24 22.41
N MET A 77 -0.46 3.13 22.24
CA MET A 77 -0.97 1.78 22.47
C MET A 77 -1.46 1.59 23.92
N LYS A 78 -0.73 2.10 24.90
CA LYS A 78 -1.16 2.04 26.30
C LYS A 78 -2.44 2.84 26.52
N LEU A 79 -2.46 4.08 26.02
CA LEU A 79 -3.59 4.97 26.21
C LEU A 79 -4.87 4.47 25.50
N ILE A 80 -4.76 3.95 24.28
CA ILE A 80 -5.94 3.45 23.56
C ILE A 80 -6.56 2.22 24.25
N LYS A 81 -5.74 1.38 24.88
CA LYS A 81 -6.22 0.26 25.70
C LYS A 81 -6.89 0.70 27.00
N GLU A 82 -6.42 1.79 27.59
CA GLU A 82 -6.92 2.31 28.87
C GLU A 82 -8.20 3.14 28.68
N PHE A 83 -8.25 4.00 27.67
CA PHE A 83 -9.33 4.98 27.46
C PHE A 83 -10.25 4.69 26.28
N ASN A 84 -9.90 3.77 25.41
CA ASN A 84 -10.65 3.29 24.24
C ASN A 84 -10.73 4.27 23.05
N THR A 85 -10.82 5.58 23.24
CA THR A 85 -11.02 6.56 22.17
C THR A 85 -10.07 7.77 22.32
N ILE A 86 -9.81 8.46 21.20
CA ILE A 86 -8.98 9.67 21.19
C ILE A 86 -9.59 10.74 22.08
N GLU A 87 -10.89 10.92 22.04
CA GLU A 87 -11.63 11.93 22.81
C GLU A 87 -11.43 11.72 24.32
N ALA A 88 -11.56 10.48 24.79
CA ALA A 88 -11.35 10.15 26.19
C ALA A 88 -9.87 10.35 26.61
N ILE A 89 -8.93 10.01 25.73
CA ILE A 89 -7.50 10.24 25.95
C ILE A 89 -7.22 11.74 26.05
N CYS A 90 -7.74 12.54 25.15
CA CYS A 90 -7.53 13.98 25.12
C CYS A 90 -8.09 14.63 26.38
N ALA A 91 -9.29 14.24 26.80
CA ALA A 91 -9.89 14.72 28.05
C ALA A 91 -9.06 14.35 29.29
N ALA A 92 -8.56 13.11 29.36
CA ALA A 92 -7.75 12.63 30.50
C ALA A 92 -6.35 13.23 30.55
N LYS A 93 -5.80 13.68 29.42
CA LYS A 93 -4.43 14.20 29.29
C LYS A 93 -4.37 15.71 29.05
N ASP A 94 -5.48 16.42 29.17
CA ASP A 94 -5.58 17.85 28.92
C ASP A 94 -4.98 18.23 27.54
N LYS A 95 -5.46 17.54 26.50
CA LYS A 95 -5.04 17.74 25.11
C LYS A 95 -6.24 18.09 24.24
N GLU A 96 -5.96 18.81 23.18
CA GLU A 96 -6.99 19.11 22.19
C GLU A 96 -7.29 17.88 21.33
N VAL A 97 -8.58 17.64 21.06
CA VAL A 97 -9.01 16.62 20.11
C VAL A 97 -8.62 17.06 18.71
N PRO A 98 -8.04 16.18 17.88
CA PRO A 98 -7.68 16.49 16.51
C PRO A 98 -8.87 17.09 15.75
N GLN A 99 -8.61 18.20 15.03
CA GLN A 99 -9.63 18.79 14.16
C GLN A 99 -10.01 17.81 13.06
N ARG A 100 -11.28 17.78 12.68
CA ARG A 100 -11.83 16.90 11.64
C ARG A 100 -11.59 15.41 11.92
N LEU A 101 -11.53 15.01 13.19
CA LEU A 101 -11.23 13.63 13.59
C LEU A 101 -12.15 12.61 12.90
N ASP A 102 -13.46 12.87 12.86
CA ASP A 102 -14.43 11.96 12.25
C ASP A 102 -14.26 11.87 10.73
N GLU A 103 -13.89 12.95 10.06
CA GLU A 103 -13.59 12.92 8.62
C GLU A 103 -12.34 12.08 8.34
N ILE A 104 -11.31 12.17 9.20
CA ILE A 104 -10.10 11.37 9.06
C ILE A 104 -10.41 9.88 9.31
N ARG A 105 -11.22 9.56 10.31
CA ARG A 105 -11.70 8.19 10.55
C ARG A 105 -12.46 7.64 9.35
N GLU A 106 -13.32 8.47 8.74
CA GLU A 106 -14.12 8.10 7.57
C GLU A 106 -13.24 7.74 6.36
N ILE A 107 -12.13 8.43 6.15
CA ILE A 107 -11.15 8.09 5.10
C ILE A 107 -10.67 6.63 5.23
N PHE A 108 -10.42 6.15 6.45
CA PHE A 108 -9.94 4.79 6.69
C PHE A 108 -11.05 3.74 6.73
N HIS A 109 -12.27 4.11 7.10
CA HIS A 109 -13.38 3.16 7.28
C HIS A 109 -14.25 3.00 6.05
N ASN A 110 -14.52 4.08 5.35
CA ASN A 110 -15.50 4.14 4.25
C ASN A 110 -14.90 4.75 2.97
N HIS A 111 -13.61 4.51 2.71
CA HIS A 111 -13.00 4.95 1.46
C HIS A 111 -13.71 4.35 0.24
N PRO A 112 -13.90 5.12 -0.82
CA PRO A 112 -14.56 4.63 -2.03
C PRO A 112 -13.71 3.56 -2.70
N VAL A 113 -14.34 2.45 -3.06
CA VAL A 113 -13.71 1.33 -3.76
C VAL A 113 -14.44 1.12 -5.08
N ASN A 114 -13.69 1.13 -6.18
CA ASN A 114 -14.25 0.74 -7.48
C ASN A 114 -14.43 -0.78 -7.51
N GLN A 115 -15.57 -1.21 -8.04
CA GLN A 115 -15.76 -2.62 -8.36
C GLN A 115 -14.91 -2.94 -9.59
N VAL A 116 -14.07 -3.95 -9.49
CA VAL A 116 -13.15 -4.40 -10.55
C VAL A 116 -13.56 -5.82 -10.92
N SER A 117 -13.87 -6.06 -12.19
CA SER A 117 -14.14 -7.39 -12.73
C SER A 117 -12.85 -8.11 -13.13
N ASP A 118 -12.93 -9.42 -13.36
CA ASP A 118 -11.79 -10.17 -13.90
C ASP A 118 -11.39 -9.68 -15.31
N GLU A 119 -12.33 -9.12 -16.05
CA GLU A 119 -12.09 -8.54 -17.38
C GLU A 119 -11.26 -7.25 -17.28
N ASP A 120 -11.52 -6.42 -16.27
CA ASP A 120 -10.75 -5.19 -16.01
C ASP A 120 -9.29 -5.50 -15.60
N LEU A 121 -9.03 -6.70 -15.10
CA LEU A 121 -7.70 -7.16 -14.68
C LEU A 121 -6.92 -7.81 -15.83
N GLN A 122 -7.55 -8.01 -17.00
CA GLN A 122 -6.83 -8.56 -18.14
C GLN A 122 -5.80 -7.55 -18.66
N PRO A 123 -4.57 -7.99 -18.92
CA PRO A 123 -3.57 -7.11 -19.49
C PRO A 123 -3.99 -6.69 -20.90
N GLY A 124 -3.83 -5.42 -21.20
CA GLY A 124 -4.04 -4.88 -22.53
C GLY A 124 -3.03 -5.41 -23.54
N VAL A 125 -3.35 -5.26 -24.81
CA VAL A 125 -2.42 -5.54 -25.91
C VAL A 125 -1.35 -4.45 -25.95
N ILE A 126 -0.08 -4.83 -26.03
CA ILE A 126 1.00 -3.86 -26.15
C ILE A 126 1.00 -3.26 -27.56
N ASP A 127 0.70 -1.97 -27.66
CA ASP A 127 0.84 -1.21 -28.90
C ASP A 127 2.33 -0.81 -29.08
N VAL A 128 3.06 -1.65 -29.81
CA VAL A 128 4.49 -1.44 -30.06
C VAL A 128 4.73 -0.16 -30.87
N ALA A 129 3.86 0.16 -31.83
CA ALA A 129 4.00 1.34 -32.67
C ALA A 129 3.74 2.63 -31.88
N GLY A 130 2.67 2.65 -31.09
CA GLY A 130 2.35 3.76 -30.21
C GLY A 130 3.40 3.96 -29.13
N LEU A 131 3.93 2.87 -28.55
CA LEU A 131 5.01 2.94 -27.56
C LEU A 131 6.32 3.52 -28.14
N ASN A 132 6.69 3.11 -29.37
CA ASN A 132 7.82 3.69 -30.07
C ASN A 132 7.62 5.19 -30.33
N LYS A 133 6.48 5.57 -30.88
CA LYS A 133 6.16 6.97 -31.13
C LYS A 133 6.27 7.79 -29.83
N PHE A 134 5.58 7.38 -28.79
CA PHE A 134 5.58 8.08 -27.50
C PHE A 134 7.00 8.19 -26.90
N LEU A 135 7.72 7.09 -26.81
CA LEU A 135 9.02 7.09 -26.10
C LEU A 135 10.13 7.71 -26.94
N MET A 136 10.17 7.49 -28.26
CA MET A 136 11.25 8.03 -29.11
C MET A 136 10.96 9.45 -29.54
N GLU A 137 9.78 9.74 -30.08
CA GLU A 137 9.47 11.05 -30.64
C GLU A 137 9.15 12.07 -29.54
N GLU A 138 8.31 11.72 -28.54
CA GLU A 138 7.91 12.67 -27.52
C GLU A 138 8.86 12.69 -26.30
N LYS A 139 9.44 11.55 -25.90
CA LYS A 139 10.30 11.42 -24.72
C LYS A 139 11.77 11.26 -25.05
N GLN A 140 12.15 11.29 -26.35
CA GLN A 140 13.54 11.27 -26.82
C GLN A 140 14.37 10.08 -26.33
N PHE A 141 13.74 8.91 -26.16
CA PHE A 141 14.46 7.68 -25.85
C PHE A 141 15.30 7.26 -27.07
N SER A 142 16.53 6.80 -26.84
CA SER A 142 17.37 6.28 -27.91
C SER A 142 16.87 4.93 -28.44
N GLN A 143 17.10 4.66 -29.72
CA GLN A 143 16.79 3.38 -30.35
C GLN A 143 17.32 2.20 -29.54
N LYS A 144 18.59 2.27 -29.10
CA LYS A 144 19.21 1.23 -28.29
C LYS A 144 18.43 0.91 -26.99
N ARG A 145 17.85 1.93 -26.33
CA ARG A 145 17.02 1.70 -25.13
C ARG A 145 15.73 0.98 -25.48
N MET A 146 15.13 1.34 -26.62
CA MET A 146 13.90 0.70 -27.10
C MET A 146 14.16 -0.74 -27.50
N ASP A 147 15.20 -1.02 -28.26
CA ASP A 147 15.57 -2.39 -28.67
C ASP A 147 15.77 -3.28 -27.43
N ASN A 148 16.57 -2.83 -26.46
CA ASN A 148 16.77 -3.55 -25.21
C ASN A 148 15.47 -3.78 -24.41
N ALA A 149 14.53 -2.84 -24.42
CA ALA A 149 13.24 -2.99 -23.75
C ALA A 149 12.37 -4.02 -24.47
N PHE A 150 12.27 -3.94 -25.78
CA PHE A 150 11.50 -4.90 -26.59
C PHE A 150 12.08 -6.31 -26.52
N ASP A 151 13.40 -6.45 -26.54
CA ASP A 151 14.04 -7.78 -26.37
C ASP A 151 13.66 -8.42 -25.03
N LYS A 152 13.64 -7.62 -23.95
CA LYS A 152 13.18 -8.10 -22.63
C LYS A 152 11.70 -8.48 -22.63
N LEU A 153 10.85 -7.68 -23.26
CA LEU A 153 9.41 -7.97 -23.37
C LEU A 153 9.15 -9.22 -24.19
N LYS A 154 9.90 -9.42 -25.31
CA LYS A 154 9.86 -10.66 -26.10
C LYS A 154 10.34 -11.86 -25.31
N ALA A 155 11.48 -11.75 -24.63
CA ALA A 155 12.04 -12.82 -23.81
C ALA A 155 11.10 -13.20 -22.65
N GLY A 156 10.35 -12.24 -22.13
CA GLY A 156 9.29 -12.44 -21.12
C GLY A 156 7.97 -12.96 -21.68
N GLY A 157 7.85 -13.18 -23.00
CA GLY A 157 6.61 -13.66 -23.63
C GLY A 157 5.49 -12.61 -23.70
N LEU A 158 5.80 -11.36 -23.39
CA LEU A 158 4.84 -10.26 -23.37
C LEU A 158 4.54 -9.70 -24.77
N ILE A 159 5.45 -9.90 -25.71
CA ILE A 159 5.29 -9.57 -27.13
C ILE A 159 5.58 -10.83 -27.93
N ARG A 160 4.64 -11.24 -28.79
CA ARG A 160 4.84 -12.35 -29.73
C ARG A 160 5.09 -11.80 -31.13
N GLU A 161 5.90 -12.49 -31.92
CA GLU A 161 6.06 -12.20 -33.35
C GLU A 161 4.72 -12.47 -34.04
N GLY A 162 4.08 -11.42 -34.55
CA GLY A 162 2.75 -11.51 -35.16
C GLY A 162 1.67 -10.64 -34.49
N GLY A 163 2.03 -9.82 -33.50
CA GLY A 163 1.14 -8.77 -32.96
C GLY A 163 0.10 -9.24 -31.93
N GLN A 164 0.20 -10.47 -31.42
CA GLN A 164 -0.72 -10.95 -30.39
C GLN A 164 -0.01 -11.09 -29.04
N THR A 165 -0.51 -10.35 -28.05
CA THR A 165 0.00 -10.39 -26.66
C THR A 165 -0.95 -11.23 -25.80
N SER A 166 -0.40 -12.18 -25.02
CA SER A 166 -1.11 -12.86 -23.95
C SER A 166 -0.16 -13.11 -22.78
N LEU A 167 -0.53 -12.61 -21.60
CA LEU A 167 0.20 -12.85 -20.35
C LEU A 167 -0.14 -14.19 -19.70
N PHE A 168 -1.23 -14.84 -20.16
CA PHE A 168 -1.72 -16.11 -19.57
C PHE A 168 -2.03 -17.11 -20.66
N SER A 169 -1.02 -17.87 -21.05
CA SER A 169 -1.18 -19.13 -21.78
C SER A 169 -0.33 -20.16 -21.04
N PHE A 170 -0.89 -20.73 -19.98
CA PHE A 170 -0.40 -21.95 -19.35
C PHE A 170 -1.30 -23.11 -19.77
#